data_203d7a44690254179c6ff3a86d083f55
#
_entry.id   203d7a44690254179c6ff3a86d083f55
#
_cell.length_a   1.000
_cell.length_b   1.000
_cell.length_c   1.000
_cell.angle_alpha   90.00
_cell.angle_beta   90.00
_cell.angle_gamma   90.00
#
_symmetry.space_group_name_H-M   'P 1'
#
loop_
_entity.id
_entity.type
_entity.pdbx_description
1 polymer ?
#
loop_
_entity_poly.entity_id
_entity_poly.type
_entity_poly.pdbx_seq_one_letter_code
_entity_poly.pdbx_strand_id
1 'polypeptide(L)'
;MSERDIKGKRILFFGLETMGYEKKILAKMRELGAEVDYHSERPVSSQFGKAIVKMAPSMLDKRTEAYYHNIFEQRKGIRYDIVFIMKCDTPTKRVLKEIRSYFPNAELRLHMWDSLVNIPNIEEKLCLFDRITSFDRKDCEKHPELGFRPLFYIDSFTEESNEPIAYDVSFCGTIHSDRYIVLENIRKQCEAHKMKFYGYYYMQSKLAYYYLKLIDKRFKNVPMSALKFQTIGSEEVNRIFNASKAIVDIQHPSQTGLTMRTI
;
A
#
# COMPACT_ATOMS: atom_id res chain seq x y z
N MET A 1 -11.07 -2.25 10.72
CA MET A 1 -12.34 -1.75 11.31
C MET A 1 -13.38 -2.85 11.11
N SER A 2 -14.13 -3.19 12.13
CA SER A 2 -15.26 -4.12 11.99
C SER A 2 -16.52 -3.35 11.60
N GLU A 3 -17.58 -4.05 11.16
CA GLU A 3 -18.88 -3.41 10.89
C GLU A 3 -19.37 -2.60 12.09
N ARG A 4 -19.25 -3.15 13.30
CA ARG A 4 -19.64 -2.47 14.55
C ARG A 4 -18.91 -1.15 14.80
N ASP A 5 -17.66 -1.03 14.29
CA ASP A 5 -16.81 0.17 14.50
C ASP A 5 -17.17 1.32 13.58
N ILE A 6 -17.80 1.07 12.41
CA ILE A 6 -17.98 2.08 11.37
C ILE A 6 -19.41 2.24 10.87
N LYS A 7 -20.32 1.33 11.21
CA LYS A 7 -21.74 1.41 10.80
C LYS A 7 -22.38 2.71 11.30
N GLY A 8 -22.96 3.48 10.39
CA GLY A 8 -23.56 4.78 10.66
C GLY A 8 -22.57 5.89 10.97
N LYS A 9 -21.25 5.64 10.83
CA LYS A 9 -20.21 6.65 11.05
C LYS A 9 -19.92 7.43 9.79
N ARG A 10 -19.65 8.72 9.96
CA ARG A 10 -19.14 9.58 8.88
C ARG A 10 -17.63 9.67 8.97
N ILE A 11 -16.95 9.26 7.90
CA ILE A 11 -15.50 9.08 7.85
C ILE A 11 -14.89 9.99 6.78
N LEU A 12 -13.90 10.79 7.16
CA LEU A 12 -13.00 11.46 6.23
C LEU A 12 -11.78 10.56 6.02
N PHE A 13 -11.65 9.99 4.83
CA PHE A 13 -10.62 8.99 4.52
C PHE A 13 -9.56 9.54 3.59
N PHE A 14 -8.30 9.53 4.04
CA PHE A 14 -7.11 9.80 3.24
C PHE A 14 -6.38 8.50 2.93
N GLY A 15 -6.42 8.07 1.67
CA GLY A 15 -5.83 6.82 1.21
C GLY A 15 -4.88 7.00 0.04
N LEU A 16 -4.04 5.99 -0.20
CA LEU A 16 -3.11 5.98 -1.32
C LEU A 16 -3.77 5.42 -2.57
N GLU A 17 -3.63 6.12 -3.68
CA GLU A 17 -4.00 5.60 -5.00
C GLU A 17 -2.97 4.57 -5.45
N THR A 18 -3.24 3.30 -5.14
CA THR A 18 -2.35 2.19 -5.45
C THR A 18 -3.14 1.00 -5.97
N MET A 19 -2.99 0.66 -7.24
CA MET A 19 -3.61 -0.50 -7.89
C MET A 19 -5.15 -0.61 -7.72
N GLY A 20 -5.83 0.52 -7.42
CA GLY A 20 -7.28 0.56 -7.19
C GLY A 20 -7.72 0.01 -5.84
N TYR A 21 -6.80 -0.29 -4.93
CA TYR A 21 -7.13 -0.78 -3.58
C TYR A 21 -7.93 0.23 -2.78
N GLU A 22 -7.64 1.52 -2.93
CA GLU A 22 -8.39 2.60 -2.30
C GLU A 22 -9.89 2.54 -2.64
N LYS A 23 -10.22 2.20 -3.89
CA LYS A 23 -11.62 2.05 -4.33
C LYS A 23 -12.30 0.85 -3.68
N LYS A 24 -11.59 -0.27 -3.55
CA LYS A 24 -12.10 -1.47 -2.90
C LYS A 24 -12.32 -1.26 -1.41
N ILE A 25 -11.39 -0.59 -0.72
CA ILE A 25 -11.52 -0.22 0.68
C ILE A 25 -12.73 0.72 0.87
N LEU A 26 -12.85 1.73 0.02
CA LEU A 26 -13.96 2.68 0.05
C LEU A 26 -15.31 1.97 -0.17
N ALA A 27 -15.39 1.07 -1.15
CA ALA A 27 -16.59 0.28 -1.40
C ALA A 27 -16.96 -0.58 -0.18
N LYS A 28 -15.97 -1.26 0.42
CA LYS A 28 -16.18 -2.09 1.61
C LYS A 28 -16.62 -1.28 2.84
N MET A 29 -16.04 -0.10 3.06
CA MET A 29 -16.49 0.77 4.14
C MET A 29 -17.95 1.18 3.97
N ARG A 30 -18.38 1.50 2.75
CA ARG A 30 -19.76 1.87 2.44
C ARG A 30 -20.71 0.67 2.59
N GLU A 31 -20.32 -0.50 2.11
CA GLU A 31 -21.05 -1.77 2.31
C GLU A 31 -21.28 -2.05 3.80
N LEU A 32 -20.27 -1.79 4.63
CA LEU A 32 -20.36 -1.91 6.09
C LEU A 32 -21.15 -0.77 6.77
N GLY A 33 -21.80 0.10 5.99
CA GLY A 33 -22.71 1.12 6.46
C GLY A 33 -22.07 2.44 6.90
N ALA A 34 -20.81 2.72 6.48
CA ALA A 34 -20.20 4.02 6.71
C ALA A 34 -20.52 5.03 5.60
N GLU A 35 -20.67 6.30 5.96
CA GLU A 35 -20.67 7.44 5.04
C GLU A 35 -19.21 7.92 4.88
N VAL A 36 -18.64 7.84 3.67
CA VAL A 36 -17.20 8.07 3.49
C VAL A 36 -16.94 9.14 2.44
N ASP A 37 -16.26 10.21 2.87
CA ASP A 37 -15.64 11.22 2.02
C ASP A 37 -14.17 10.83 1.80
N TYR A 38 -13.81 10.53 0.55
CA TYR A 38 -12.47 10.06 0.19
C TYR A 38 -11.63 11.16 -0.46
N HIS A 39 -10.38 11.25 -0.06
CA HIS A 39 -9.35 12.06 -0.70
C HIS A 39 -8.04 11.26 -0.82
N SER A 40 -7.28 11.54 -1.88
CA SER A 40 -5.91 10.99 -1.98
C SER A 40 -5.04 11.54 -0.84
N GLU A 41 -4.22 10.71 -0.24
CA GLU A 41 -3.23 11.18 0.73
C GLU A 41 -2.17 12.08 0.07
N ARG A 42 -1.95 11.91 -1.23
CA ARG A 42 -0.94 12.66 -1.99
C ARG A 42 -1.57 13.74 -2.84
N PRO A 43 -1.06 15.01 -2.76
CA PRO A 43 -1.57 16.11 -3.57
C PRO A 43 -1.26 15.97 -5.07
N VAL A 44 -0.43 15.00 -5.45
CA VAL A 44 0.01 14.78 -6.83
C VAL A 44 -0.06 13.30 -7.18
N SER A 45 -0.93 12.95 -8.10
CA SER A 45 -1.08 11.59 -8.62
C SER A 45 -0.04 11.21 -9.69
N SER A 46 0.69 12.19 -10.26
CA SER A 46 1.65 11.95 -11.34
C SER A 46 2.91 11.24 -10.87
N GLN A 47 3.47 10.37 -11.72
CA GLN A 47 4.75 9.69 -11.46
C GLN A 47 5.92 10.67 -11.24
N PHE A 48 5.87 11.85 -11.89
CA PHE A 48 6.86 12.93 -11.71
C PHE A 48 6.79 13.52 -10.29
N GLY A 49 5.59 13.73 -9.75
CA GLY A 49 5.39 14.18 -8.37
C GLY A 49 5.94 13.20 -7.35
N LYS A 50 5.80 11.89 -7.57
CA LYS A 50 6.33 10.84 -6.69
C LYS A 50 7.87 10.81 -6.61
N ALA A 51 8.56 11.18 -7.71
CA ALA A 51 10.02 11.28 -7.74
C ALA A 51 10.52 12.54 -6.98
N ILE A 52 9.84 13.67 -7.13
CA ILE A 52 10.18 14.93 -6.43
C ILE A 52 9.99 14.77 -4.91
N VAL A 53 8.98 14.03 -4.46
CA VAL A 53 8.75 13.72 -3.02
C VAL A 53 9.98 13.08 -2.37
N LYS A 54 10.71 12.25 -3.10
CA LYS A 54 11.92 11.61 -2.58
C LYS A 54 13.16 12.52 -2.60
N MET A 55 13.21 13.54 -3.45
CA MET A 55 14.42 14.34 -3.68
C MET A 55 14.43 15.69 -2.95
N ALA A 56 13.27 16.27 -2.65
CA ALA A 56 13.16 17.56 -1.99
C ALA A 56 11.89 17.65 -1.10
N PRO A 57 11.86 16.96 0.07
CA PRO A 57 10.67 16.89 0.92
C PRO A 57 10.14 18.27 1.34
N SER A 58 11.02 19.20 1.71
CA SER A 58 10.62 20.52 2.23
C SER A 58 9.93 21.44 1.23
N MET A 59 10.20 21.31 -0.06
CA MET A 59 9.49 22.07 -1.10
C MET A 59 8.05 21.56 -1.29
N LEU A 60 7.81 20.33 -0.93
CA LEU A 60 6.50 19.68 -1.03
C LEU A 60 5.64 19.94 0.20
N ASP A 61 6.23 20.22 1.36
CA ASP A 61 5.48 20.45 2.59
C ASP A 61 4.45 21.57 2.42
N LYS A 62 4.85 22.71 1.87
CA LYS A 62 3.95 23.84 1.60
C LYS A 62 2.80 23.47 0.66
N ARG A 63 3.10 22.70 -0.39
CA ARG A 63 2.09 22.26 -1.36
C ARG A 63 1.15 21.23 -0.74
N THR A 64 1.70 20.33 0.05
CA THR A 64 0.93 19.35 0.82
C THR A 64 0.02 20.04 1.83
N GLU A 65 0.54 20.98 2.61
CA GLU A 65 -0.23 21.76 3.57
C GLU A 65 -1.37 22.52 2.90
N ALA A 66 -1.10 23.20 1.79
CA ALA A 66 -2.13 23.90 1.02
C ALA A 66 -3.20 22.96 0.46
N TYR A 67 -2.83 21.75 0.01
CA TYR A 67 -3.77 20.74 -0.45
C TYR A 67 -4.73 20.29 0.66
N TYR A 68 -4.18 19.93 1.83
CA TYR A 68 -5.00 19.52 2.97
C TYR A 68 -5.85 20.65 3.51
N HIS A 69 -5.28 21.85 3.64
CA HIS A 69 -6.02 23.04 4.07
C HIS A 69 -7.24 23.31 3.19
N ASN A 70 -7.08 23.23 1.85
CA ASN A 70 -8.19 23.41 0.92
C ASN A 70 -9.30 22.35 1.12
N ILE A 71 -8.93 21.09 1.38
CA ILE A 71 -9.90 20.04 1.70
C ILE A 71 -10.63 20.38 3.00
N PHE A 72 -9.90 20.79 4.03
CA PHE A 72 -10.50 21.12 5.33
C PHE A 72 -11.45 22.31 5.24
N GLU A 73 -11.11 23.37 4.51
CA GLU A 73 -12.02 24.50 4.30
C GLU A 73 -13.29 24.09 3.55
N GLN A 74 -13.18 23.22 2.53
CA GLN A 74 -14.35 22.69 1.81
C GLN A 74 -15.23 21.79 2.68
N ARG A 75 -14.70 21.22 3.77
CA ARG A 75 -15.37 20.32 4.70
C ARG A 75 -15.69 20.98 6.04
N LYS A 76 -15.42 22.26 6.18
CA LYS A 76 -15.71 23.05 7.39
C LYS A 76 -17.18 22.97 7.76
N GLY A 77 -17.45 22.73 9.04
CA GLY A 77 -18.81 22.57 9.54
C GLY A 77 -19.42 21.17 9.35
N ILE A 78 -18.77 20.28 8.59
CA ILE A 78 -19.17 18.87 8.50
C ILE A 78 -18.66 18.15 9.74
N ARG A 79 -19.54 17.44 10.43
CA ARG A 79 -19.16 16.58 11.55
C ARG A 79 -18.72 15.22 11.05
N TYR A 80 -17.46 14.87 11.31
CA TYR A 80 -16.92 13.52 11.12
C TYR A 80 -16.79 12.82 12.46
N ASP A 81 -17.06 11.52 12.49
CA ASP A 81 -16.78 10.64 13.64
C ASP A 81 -15.35 10.15 13.62
N ILE A 82 -14.78 9.96 12.42
CA ILE A 82 -13.43 9.43 12.23
C ILE A 82 -12.74 10.20 11.11
N VAL A 83 -11.51 10.61 11.33
CA VAL A 83 -10.55 10.94 10.27
C VAL A 83 -9.59 9.78 10.16
N PHE A 84 -9.62 9.08 9.03
CA PHE A 84 -8.81 7.88 8.81
C PHE A 84 -7.70 8.17 7.80
N ILE A 85 -6.46 7.93 8.21
CA ILE A 85 -5.27 8.08 7.37
C ILE A 85 -4.63 6.70 7.18
N MET A 86 -4.31 6.39 5.92
CA MET A 86 -3.62 5.15 5.57
C MET A 86 -2.19 5.48 5.16
N LYS A 87 -1.21 4.89 5.86
CA LYS A 87 0.22 5.04 5.66
C LYS A 87 0.84 6.31 6.27
N CYS A 88 0.31 7.51 6.04
CA CYS A 88 0.82 8.79 6.60
C CYS A 88 2.25 9.16 6.13
N ASP A 89 2.61 8.87 4.87
CA ASP A 89 3.92 9.28 4.33
C ASP A 89 3.95 10.75 3.88
N THR A 90 2.81 11.33 3.57
CA THR A 90 2.69 12.69 3.03
C THR A 90 2.26 13.75 4.06
N PRO A 91 1.27 13.52 4.95
CA PRO A 91 0.82 14.55 5.89
C PRO A 91 1.95 15.01 6.82
N THR A 92 2.15 16.35 6.91
CA THR A 92 3.09 16.96 7.86
C THR A 92 2.49 16.96 9.26
N LYS A 93 3.33 17.15 10.29
CA LYS A 93 2.84 17.39 11.67
C LYS A 93 1.84 18.55 11.74
N ARG A 94 2.04 19.59 10.93
CA ARG A 94 1.16 20.75 10.87
C ARG A 94 -0.22 20.36 10.36
N VAL A 95 -0.28 19.59 9.27
CA VAL A 95 -1.54 19.04 8.73
C VAL A 95 -2.29 18.22 9.79
N LEU A 96 -1.59 17.31 10.49
CA LEU A 96 -2.21 16.49 11.52
C LEU A 96 -2.76 17.30 12.71
N LYS A 97 -2.06 18.37 13.11
CA LYS A 97 -2.57 19.31 14.12
C LYS A 97 -3.77 20.11 13.61
N GLU A 98 -3.75 20.50 12.36
CA GLU A 98 -4.84 21.25 11.73
C GLU A 98 -6.13 20.41 11.63
N ILE A 99 -6.04 19.08 11.42
CA ILE A 99 -7.19 18.16 11.50
C ILE A 99 -7.94 18.33 12.83
N ARG A 100 -7.24 18.44 13.94
CA ARG A 100 -7.84 18.63 15.27
C ARG A 100 -8.59 19.94 15.39
N SER A 101 -8.13 20.99 14.72
CA SER A 101 -8.81 22.29 14.74
C SER A 101 -10.09 22.28 13.91
N TYR A 102 -10.09 21.60 12.76
CA TYR A 102 -11.26 21.53 11.89
C TYR A 102 -12.30 20.49 12.34
N PHE A 103 -11.83 19.35 12.88
CA PHE A 103 -12.65 18.20 13.24
C PHE A 103 -12.39 17.76 14.69
N PRO A 104 -12.67 18.63 15.70
CA PRO A 104 -12.25 18.40 17.09
C PRO A 104 -12.89 17.16 17.74
N ASN A 105 -14.05 16.74 17.23
CA ASN A 105 -14.78 15.58 17.76
C ASN A 105 -14.50 14.28 17.00
N ALA A 106 -13.68 14.32 15.93
CA ALA A 106 -13.35 13.16 15.16
C ALA A 106 -12.20 12.37 15.79
N GLU A 107 -12.32 11.06 15.88
CA GLU A 107 -11.22 10.18 16.25
C GLU A 107 -10.23 10.10 15.08
N LEU A 108 -8.98 10.52 15.30
CA LEU A 108 -7.93 10.47 14.29
C LEU A 108 -7.24 9.10 14.32
N ARG A 109 -7.46 8.30 13.28
CA ARG A 109 -6.95 6.93 13.16
C ARG A 109 -5.90 6.80 12.09
N LEU A 110 -4.85 6.02 12.40
CA LEU A 110 -3.81 5.64 11.46
C LEU A 110 -3.78 4.11 11.28
N HIS A 111 -3.71 3.65 10.04
CA HIS A 111 -3.32 2.28 9.73
C HIS A 111 -2.04 2.27 8.91
N MET A 112 -0.99 1.70 9.48
CA MET A 112 0.30 1.54 8.81
C MET A 112 0.20 0.44 7.76
N TRP A 113 0.44 0.81 6.52
CA TRP A 113 0.48 -0.07 5.35
C TRP A 113 1.91 -0.49 4.98
N ASP A 114 2.88 0.25 5.47
CA ASP A 114 4.31 -0.05 5.43
C ASP A 114 4.86 -0.04 6.85
N SER A 115 5.96 -0.75 7.10
CA SER A 115 6.65 -0.69 8.38
C SER A 115 7.15 0.72 8.67
N LEU A 116 7.19 1.11 9.93
CA LEU A 116 7.62 2.45 10.39
C LEU A 116 8.97 2.83 9.79
N VAL A 117 9.92 1.90 9.71
CA VAL A 117 11.26 2.13 9.17
C VAL A 117 11.27 2.63 7.70
N ASN A 118 10.19 2.38 6.95
CA ASN A 118 10.07 2.78 5.55
C ASN A 118 9.42 4.16 5.36
N ILE A 119 8.95 4.80 6.44
CA ILE A 119 8.25 6.08 6.39
C ILE A 119 9.06 7.13 7.16
N PRO A 120 9.67 8.11 6.48
CA PRO A 120 10.47 9.13 7.13
C PRO A 120 9.69 9.89 8.21
N ASN A 121 10.29 10.10 9.37
CA ASN A 121 9.78 10.92 10.48
C ASN A 121 8.37 10.50 10.98
N ILE A 122 7.96 9.25 10.75
CA ILE A 122 6.64 8.78 11.18
C ILE A 122 6.52 8.72 12.70
N GLU A 123 7.59 8.28 13.40
CA GLU A 123 7.59 8.13 14.87
C GLU A 123 7.23 9.45 15.57
N GLU A 124 7.68 10.58 15.02
CA GLU A 124 7.36 11.90 15.57
C GLU A 124 5.89 12.32 15.37
N LYS A 125 5.14 11.62 14.53
CA LYS A 125 3.74 11.88 14.24
C LYS A 125 2.79 10.99 15.03
N LEU A 126 3.26 9.84 15.55
CA LEU A 126 2.41 8.84 16.21
C LEU A 126 1.59 9.43 17.35
N CYS A 127 2.19 10.28 18.17
CA CYS A 127 1.53 10.91 19.32
C CYS A 127 0.34 11.84 18.95
N LEU A 128 0.15 12.13 17.67
CA LEU A 128 -0.96 12.99 17.19
C LEU A 128 -2.24 12.18 16.89
N PHE A 129 -2.16 10.85 16.86
CA PHE A 129 -3.29 9.96 16.58
C PHE A 129 -3.91 9.42 17.86
N ASP A 130 -5.23 9.20 17.84
CA ASP A 130 -5.95 8.55 18.93
C ASP A 130 -5.83 7.03 18.87
N ARG A 131 -5.75 6.51 17.66
CA ARG A 131 -5.64 5.06 17.44
C ARG A 131 -4.73 4.77 16.26
N ILE A 132 -3.74 3.91 16.52
CA ILE A 132 -2.77 3.49 15.51
C ILE A 132 -2.78 1.97 15.41
N THR A 133 -2.72 1.47 14.18
CA THR A 133 -2.54 0.04 13.93
C THR A 133 -1.43 -0.17 12.89
N SER A 134 -0.62 -1.21 13.09
CA SER A 134 0.39 -1.64 12.13
C SER A 134 0.17 -3.10 11.73
N PHE A 135 0.48 -3.41 10.48
CA PHE A 135 0.51 -4.79 10.00
C PHE A 135 1.83 -5.50 10.34
N ASP A 136 2.84 -4.75 10.74
CA ASP A 136 4.17 -5.28 11.08
C ASP A 136 4.27 -5.55 12.59
N ARG A 137 4.52 -6.81 12.95
CA ARG A 137 4.63 -7.24 14.35
C ARG A 137 5.79 -6.58 15.07
N LYS A 138 6.92 -6.38 14.38
CA LYS A 138 8.09 -5.72 14.97
C LYS A 138 7.82 -4.26 15.32
N ASP A 139 7.01 -3.57 14.52
CA ASP A 139 6.57 -2.22 14.87
C ASP A 139 5.76 -2.23 16.16
N CYS A 140 4.80 -3.17 16.29
CA CYS A 140 3.98 -3.29 17.50
C CYS A 140 4.78 -3.73 18.74
N GLU A 141 5.84 -4.53 18.56
CA GLU A 141 6.75 -4.90 19.65
C GLU A 141 7.59 -3.71 20.14
N LYS A 142 8.04 -2.85 19.23
CA LYS A 142 8.81 -1.64 19.53
C LYS A 142 7.94 -0.51 20.11
N HIS A 143 6.71 -0.40 19.66
CA HIS A 143 5.76 0.65 19.98
C HIS A 143 4.47 0.05 20.54
N PRO A 144 4.40 -0.17 21.88
CA PRO A 144 3.25 -0.81 22.53
C PRO A 144 1.91 -0.09 22.34
N GLU A 145 1.95 1.19 21.97
CA GLU A 145 0.77 1.99 21.61
C GLU A 145 0.14 1.58 20.28
N LEU A 146 0.83 0.79 19.44
CA LEU A 146 0.32 0.30 18.17
C LEU A 146 -0.43 -1.02 18.36
N GLY A 147 -1.70 -1.05 17.93
CA GLY A 147 -2.43 -2.29 17.80
C GLY A 147 -1.99 -3.09 16.58
N PHE A 148 -1.80 -4.40 16.72
CA PHE A 148 -1.54 -5.25 15.56
C PHE A 148 -2.82 -5.44 14.74
N ARG A 149 -2.73 -5.19 13.44
CA ARG A 149 -3.79 -5.47 12.46
C ARG A 149 -3.15 -5.87 11.14
N PRO A 150 -3.37 -7.10 10.64
CA PRO A 150 -2.88 -7.49 9.32
C PRO A 150 -3.44 -6.59 8.22
N LEU A 151 -2.81 -6.62 7.06
CA LEU A 151 -3.37 -6.02 5.86
C LEU A 151 -4.70 -6.71 5.51
N PHE A 152 -5.47 -6.09 4.64
CA PHE A 152 -6.75 -6.63 4.20
C PHE A 152 -6.56 -7.62 3.04
N TYR A 153 -7.49 -8.52 2.89
CA TYR A 153 -7.70 -9.30 1.66
C TYR A 153 -8.81 -8.68 0.81
N ILE A 154 -8.88 -9.12 -0.42
CA ILE A 154 -9.91 -8.69 -1.37
C ILE A 154 -10.86 -9.87 -1.55
N ASP A 155 -12.17 -9.65 -1.32
CA ASP A 155 -13.18 -10.72 -1.35
C ASP A 155 -13.10 -11.58 -2.63
N SER A 156 -12.86 -10.96 -3.80
CA SER A 156 -12.72 -11.71 -5.06
C SER A 156 -11.53 -12.65 -5.13
N PHE A 157 -10.55 -12.55 -4.23
CA PHE A 157 -9.43 -13.50 -4.15
C PHE A 157 -9.74 -14.72 -3.28
N THR A 158 -10.84 -14.69 -2.53
CA THR A 158 -11.28 -15.81 -1.68
C THR A 158 -12.33 -16.69 -2.37
N GLU A 159 -12.84 -16.28 -3.52
CA GLU A 159 -13.82 -17.06 -4.28
C GLU A 159 -13.14 -18.29 -4.91
N GLU A 160 -13.73 -19.47 -4.68
CA GLU A 160 -13.31 -20.69 -5.36
C GLU A 160 -13.45 -20.50 -6.87
N SER A 161 -12.40 -20.80 -7.61
CA SER A 161 -12.40 -20.71 -9.05
C SER A 161 -12.40 -22.12 -9.66
N ASN A 162 -13.24 -22.33 -10.68
CA ASN A 162 -13.21 -23.52 -11.52
C ASN A 162 -12.19 -23.42 -12.65
N GLU A 163 -11.29 -22.45 -12.62
CA GLU A 163 -10.22 -22.30 -13.61
C GLU A 163 -9.30 -23.53 -13.61
N PRO A 164 -9.01 -24.10 -14.79
CA PRO A 164 -8.09 -25.22 -14.87
C PRO A 164 -6.69 -24.77 -14.47
N ILE A 165 -5.99 -25.61 -13.71
CA ILE A 165 -4.60 -25.34 -13.31
C ILE A 165 -3.70 -25.28 -14.55
N ALA A 166 -3.17 -24.10 -14.81
CA ALA A 166 -2.28 -23.80 -15.94
C ALA A 166 -0.80 -23.74 -15.54
N TYR A 167 -0.52 -23.43 -14.27
CA TYR A 167 0.84 -23.22 -13.76
C TYR A 167 1.06 -24.03 -12.48
N ASP A 168 2.29 -24.53 -12.29
CA ASP A 168 2.67 -25.15 -11.03
C ASP A 168 3.03 -24.10 -9.99
N VAL A 169 3.74 -23.04 -10.44
CA VAL A 169 4.16 -21.93 -9.58
C VAL A 169 3.95 -20.61 -10.30
N SER A 170 3.42 -19.60 -9.61
CA SER A 170 3.28 -18.26 -10.18
C SER A 170 3.78 -17.15 -9.26
N PHE A 171 4.11 -16.02 -9.87
CA PHE A 171 4.43 -14.76 -9.22
C PHE A 171 3.89 -13.59 -10.03
N CYS A 172 3.18 -12.68 -9.37
CA CYS A 172 2.79 -11.38 -9.93
C CYS A 172 3.20 -10.27 -8.95
N GLY A 173 4.09 -9.37 -9.35
CA GLY A 173 4.45 -8.27 -8.47
C GLY A 173 5.59 -7.40 -8.95
N THR A 174 5.82 -6.31 -8.18
CA THR A 174 6.91 -5.36 -8.44
C THR A 174 8.25 -5.98 -8.13
N ILE A 175 9.22 -5.80 -9.03
CA ILE A 175 10.60 -6.20 -8.81
C ILE A 175 11.35 -5.09 -8.08
N HIS A 176 11.86 -5.43 -6.91
CA HIS A 176 12.72 -4.58 -6.07
C HIS A 176 13.65 -5.47 -5.22
N SER A 177 14.68 -4.87 -4.63
CA SER A 177 15.64 -5.57 -3.76
C SER A 177 16.27 -6.80 -4.46
N ASP A 178 16.29 -7.94 -3.84
CA ASP A 178 16.79 -9.23 -4.32
C ASP A 178 15.72 -10.11 -4.98
N ARG A 179 14.49 -9.61 -5.06
CA ARG A 179 13.32 -10.37 -5.51
C ARG A 179 13.52 -11.05 -6.86
N TYR A 180 14.15 -10.36 -7.82
CA TYR A 180 14.45 -10.94 -9.13
C TYR A 180 15.39 -12.16 -9.01
N ILE A 181 16.42 -12.06 -8.17
CA ILE A 181 17.40 -13.14 -7.98
C ILE A 181 16.72 -14.39 -7.41
N VAL A 182 15.87 -14.19 -6.39
CA VAL A 182 15.13 -15.29 -5.76
C VAL A 182 14.18 -15.94 -6.77
N LEU A 183 13.42 -15.12 -7.52
CA LEU A 183 12.47 -15.63 -8.52
C LEU A 183 13.15 -16.38 -9.65
N GLU A 184 14.30 -15.93 -10.13
CA GLU A 184 15.06 -16.64 -11.15
C GLU A 184 15.63 -17.99 -10.66
N ASN A 185 16.00 -18.06 -9.39
CA ASN A 185 16.40 -19.35 -8.79
C ASN A 185 15.19 -20.30 -8.72
N ILE A 186 14.02 -19.82 -8.30
CA ILE A 186 12.77 -20.62 -8.29
C ILE A 186 12.43 -21.06 -9.72
N ARG A 187 12.47 -20.16 -10.70
CA ARG A 187 12.18 -20.48 -12.10
C ARG A 187 13.10 -21.60 -12.62
N LYS A 188 14.41 -21.52 -12.35
CA LYS A 188 15.38 -22.56 -12.73
C LYS A 188 15.09 -23.91 -12.07
N GLN A 189 14.69 -23.91 -10.79
CA GLN A 189 14.28 -25.13 -10.11
C GLN A 189 13.02 -25.73 -10.73
N CYS A 190 12.03 -24.88 -11.05
CA CYS A 190 10.83 -25.33 -11.75
C CYS A 190 11.18 -25.97 -13.10
N GLU A 191 12.05 -25.35 -13.89
CA GLU A 191 12.52 -25.91 -15.16
C GLU A 191 13.21 -27.27 -14.99
N ALA A 192 14.12 -27.39 -14.02
CA ALA A 192 14.83 -28.64 -13.72
C ALA A 192 13.86 -29.80 -13.36
N HIS A 193 12.72 -29.47 -12.74
CA HIS A 193 11.70 -30.44 -12.34
C HIS A 193 10.52 -30.51 -13.32
N LYS A 194 10.62 -29.93 -14.53
CA LYS A 194 9.57 -29.89 -15.57
C LYS A 194 8.27 -29.24 -15.09
N MET A 195 8.37 -28.33 -14.13
CA MET A 195 7.23 -27.56 -13.62
C MET A 195 7.04 -26.27 -14.42
N LYS A 196 5.79 -25.88 -14.62
CA LYS A 196 5.43 -24.64 -15.33
C LYS A 196 5.47 -23.47 -14.37
N PHE A 197 6.42 -22.56 -14.58
CA PHE A 197 6.51 -21.30 -13.83
C PHE A 197 5.94 -20.13 -14.63
N TYR A 198 5.09 -19.30 -14.01
CA TYR A 198 4.62 -18.03 -14.53
C TYR A 198 5.14 -16.84 -13.71
N GLY A 199 5.78 -15.87 -14.35
CA GLY A 199 6.31 -14.68 -13.68
C GLY A 199 5.86 -13.38 -14.34
N TYR A 200 5.09 -12.53 -13.63
CA TYR A 200 4.81 -11.16 -14.03
C TYR A 200 5.67 -10.20 -13.23
N TYR A 201 6.78 -9.79 -13.80
CA TYR A 201 7.82 -8.97 -13.18
C TYR A 201 7.59 -7.49 -13.49
N TYR A 202 6.79 -6.82 -12.66
CA TYR A 202 6.44 -5.43 -12.88
C TYR A 202 7.56 -4.47 -12.46
N MET A 203 7.81 -3.45 -13.28
CA MET A 203 8.68 -2.31 -13.00
C MET A 203 7.95 -1.02 -13.37
N GLN A 204 8.01 -0.02 -12.51
CA GLN A 204 7.22 1.22 -12.63
C GLN A 204 7.48 1.99 -13.93
N SER A 205 8.75 2.07 -14.37
CA SER A 205 9.15 2.72 -15.62
C SER A 205 10.55 2.29 -16.05
N LYS A 206 10.87 2.52 -17.33
CA LYS A 206 12.24 2.34 -17.84
C LYS A 206 13.26 3.23 -17.12
N LEU A 207 12.86 4.45 -16.75
CA LEU A 207 13.73 5.37 -15.97
C LEU A 207 14.03 4.79 -14.58
N ALA A 208 13.02 4.26 -13.88
CA ALA A 208 13.23 3.59 -12.60
C ALA A 208 14.15 2.38 -12.72
N TYR A 209 14.03 1.59 -13.79
CA TYR A 209 14.93 0.48 -14.07
C TYR A 209 16.39 0.93 -14.23
N TYR A 210 16.66 1.95 -15.09
CA TYR A 210 18.02 2.44 -15.30
C TYR A 210 18.60 3.06 -14.03
N TYR A 211 17.80 3.79 -13.27
CA TYR A 211 18.21 4.32 -11.97
C TYR A 211 18.63 3.20 -11.02
N LEU A 212 17.78 2.18 -10.84
CA LEU A 212 18.09 1.04 -9.96
C LEU A 212 19.33 0.27 -10.46
N LYS A 213 19.46 0.10 -11.78
CA LYS A 213 20.63 -0.58 -12.37
C LYS A 213 21.95 0.16 -12.08
N LEU A 214 21.89 1.48 -11.91
CA LEU A 214 23.05 2.31 -11.56
C LEU A 214 23.40 2.23 -10.06
N ILE A 215 22.39 2.27 -9.19
CA ILE A 215 22.61 2.44 -7.74
C ILE A 215 22.54 1.12 -6.93
N ASP A 216 21.86 0.10 -7.45
CA ASP A 216 21.66 -1.17 -6.74
C ASP A 216 22.34 -2.34 -7.47
N LYS A 217 23.40 -2.88 -6.87
CA LYS A 217 24.17 -4.00 -7.43
C LYS A 217 23.30 -5.23 -7.75
N ARG A 218 22.18 -5.43 -7.03
CA ARG A 218 21.24 -6.54 -7.25
C ARG A 218 20.51 -6.43 -8.59
N PHE A 219 20.38 -5.20 -9.12
CA PHE A 219 19.77 -4.92 -10.42
C PHE A 219 20.74 -5.05 -11.61
N LYS A 220 22.04 -5.16 -11.37
CA LYS A 220 23.04 -5.17 -12.42
C LYS A 220 22.77 -6.22 -13.52
N ASN A 221 22.33 -7.40 -13.11
CA ASN A 221 22.08 -8.54 -13.99
C ASN A 221 20.60 -8.75 -14.33
N VAL A 222 19.69 -7.82 -13.97
CA VAL A 222 18.29 -7.90 -14.36
C VAL A 222 18.14 -7.47 -15.83
N PRO A 223 17.72 -8.37 -16.74
CA PRO A 223 17.52 -8.00 -18.14
C PRO A 223 16.21 -7.23 -18.30
N MET A 224 16.23 -6.16 -19.11
CA MET A 224 15.02 -5.37 -19.37
C MET A 224 13.90 -6.20 -20.02
N SER A 225 14.27 -7.21 -20.83
CA SER A 225 13.32 -8.09 -21.52
C SER A 225 12.48 -8.94 -20.57
N ALA A 226 12.95 -9.19 -19.35
CA ALA A 226 12.19 -9.91 -18.33
C ALA A 226 11.11 -9.02 -17.67
N LEU A 227 11.22 -7.70 -17.79
CA LEU A 227 10.38 -6.77 -17.05
C LEU A 227 9.15 -6.34 -17.86
N LYS A 228 8.06 -6.12 -17.15
CA LYS A 228 6.81 -5.54 -17.64
C LYS A 228 6.66 -4.13 -17.06
N PHE A 229 6.36 -3.15 -17.93
CA PHE A 229 6.21 -1.75 -17.56
C PHE A 229 4.74 -1.30 -17.51
N GLN A 230 3.83 -2.22 -17.76
CA GLN A 230 2.39 -2.02 -17.62
C GLN A 230 1.91 -2.71 -16.35
N THR A 231 0.93 -2.12 -15.68
CA THR A 231 0.27 -2.76 -14.54
C THR A 231 -0.69 -3.83 -15.03
N ILE A 232 -0.78 -4.91 -14.27
CA ILE A 232 -1.79 -5.95 -14.45
C ILE A 232 -2.96 -5.66 -13.51
N GLY A 233 -4.19 -5.82 -13.97
CA GLY A 233 -5.39 -5.61 -13.16
C GLY A 233 -5.55 -6.69 -12.09
N SER A 234 -6.27 -6.36 -10.99
CA SER A 234 -6.50 -7.32 -9.89
C SER A 234 -7.26 -8.57 -10.34
N GLU A 235 -8.18 -8.45 -11.28
CA GLU A 235 -8.93 -9.58 -11.85
C GLU A 235 -8.02 -10.56 -12.57
N GLU A 236 -7.10 -10.05 -13.38
CA GLU A 236 -6.14 -10.88 -14.10
C GLU A 236 -5.14 -11.52 -13.15
N VAL A 237 -4.70 -10.79 -12.09
CA VAL A 237 -3.87 -11.39 -11.03
C VAL A 237 -4.61 -12.52 -10.35
N ASN A 238 -5.90 -12.32 -10.02
CA ASN A 238 -6.73 -13.35 -9.41
C ASN A 238 -6.85 -14.60 -10.32
N ARG A 239 -7.11 -14.39 -11.62
CA ARG A 239 -7.18 -15.47 -12.59
C ARG A 239 -5.88 -16.29 -12.66
N ILE A 240 -4.73 -15.62 -12.68
CA ILE A 240 -3.42 -16.29 -12.68
C ILE A 240 -3.21 -17.09 -11.38
N PHE A 241 -3.54 -16.50 -10.24
CA PHE A 241 -3.37 -17.15 -8.95
C PHE A 241 -4.28 -18.38 -8.79
N ASN A 242 -5.53 -18.27 -9.19
CA ASN A 242 -6.47 -19.39 -9.18
C ASN A 242 -6.09 -20.51 -10.19
N ALA A 243 -5.41 -20.17 -11.28
CA ALA A 243 -4.87 -21.14 -12.23
C ALA A 243 -3.48 -21.70 -11.81
N SER A 244 -3.03 -21.47 -10.58
CA SER A 244 -1.71 -21.88 -10.09
C SER A 244 -1.82 -22.79 -8.88
N LYS A 245 -0.97 -23.84 -8.81
CA LYS A 245 -0.89 -24.71 -7.62
C LYS A 245 -0.23 -24.03 -6.44
N ALA A 246 0.74 -23.14 -6.70
CA ALA A 246 1.46 -22.39 -5.68
C ALA A 246 1.74 -20.96 -6.14
N ILE A 247 1.69 -20.03 -5.20
CA ILE A 247 1.98 -18.61 -5.42
C ILE A 247 3.24 -18.26 -4.62
N VAL A 248 4.20 -17.61 -5.29
CA VAL A 248 5.39 -17.10 -4.60
C VAL A 248 5.08 -15.74 -4.01
N ASP A 249 5.23 -15.61 -2.70
CA ASP A 249 5.22 -14.32 -2.01
C ASP A 249 6.58 -14.04 -1.38
N ILE A 250 7.15 -12.87 -1.72
CA ILE A 250 8.45 -12.42 -1.22
C ILE A 250 8.23 -11.06 -0.57
N GLN A 251 8.42 -11.00 0.74
CA GLN A 251 8.32 -9.77 1.51
C GLN A 251 9.47 -8.81 1.20
N HIS A 252 9.29 -7.54 1.54
CA HIS A 252 10.41 -6.61 1.56
C HIS A 252 11.35 -6.96 2.73
N PRO A 253 12.70 -6.97 2.55
CA PRO A 253 13.63 -7.40 3.60
C PRO A 253 13.52 -6.63 4.94
N SER A 254 13.00 -5.40 4.91
CA SER A 254 12.80 -4.58 6.11
C SER A 254 11.42 -4.74 6.77
N GLN A 255 10.57 -5.64 6.30
CA GLN A 255 9.20 -5.85 6.80
C GLN A 255 9.03 -7.28 7.30
N THR A 256 8.19 -7.46 8.31
CA THR A 256 7.85 -8.78 8.87
C THR A 256 6.36 -9.11 8.77
N GLY A 257 5.52 -8.14 8.40
CA GLY A 257 4.09 -8.36 8.18
C GLY A 257 3.81 -9.17 6.93
N LEU A 258 2.75 -9.98 6.95
CA LEU A 258 2.28 -10.71 5.78
C LEU A 258 1.83 -9.72 4.70
N THR A 259 2.10 -10.04 3.44
CA THR A 259 1.63 -9.23 2.34
C THR A 259 0.16 -9.54 2.01
N MET A 260 -0.49 -8.67 1.23
CA MET A 260 -1.87 -8.90 0.76
C MET A 260 -2.03 -10.14 -0.14
N ARG A 261 -0.93 -10.78 -0.55
CA ARG A 261 -0.96 -12.04 -1.30
C ARG A 261 -1.01 -13.27 -0.41
N THR A 262 -0.60 -13.10 0.85
CA THR A 262 -0.51 -14.21 1.82
C THR A 262 -1.76 -14.29 2.72
N ILE A 263 -2.56 -13.22 2.75
CA ILE A 263 -3.76 -13.12 3.58
C ILE A 263 -5.01 -13.57 2.76
#